data_e8457c14917f94c3f30ae0e701a67969
#
_entry.id   e8457c14917f94c3f30ae0e701a67969
#
_cell.length_a   1.000
_cell.length_b   1.000
_cell.length_c   1.000
_cell.angle_alpha   90.00
_cell.angle_beta   90.00
_cell.angle_gamma   90.00
#
_symmetry.space_group_name_H-M   'P 1'
#
loop_
_entity.id
_entity.type
_entity.pdbx_description
1 polymer ?
#
loop_
_entity_poly.entity_id
_entity_poly.type
_entity_poly.pdbx_seq_one_letter_code
_entity_poly.pdbx_strand_id
1 'polypeptide(L)'
;MRLPDPQTSRVVLIGASQYADPELPDLPAVARTVTDLAQLLTDPTYGVVPEEHCTTLFDNGDLRTVGQRLRAAVDEAEDLLLVYFAGHGLVSSRRHDLYLALPDSEWAAPEFNSLEYDKLRDAVLDSPALNKVVILDCCFSGRAVADTLASDAGNIEQLEVAGTYVPTSAQRDQVALALPGENHIAFSGRLIRLLAEGAVGGPEFLTIEDLFQRLRQTMTAEGLPTPLNRGAGTANQIALSVNRAFAASAGPALRERHVDAVQQGIGGDWKKAATLLQKIIDEQTRILGPKHIDTLRTQQSYAHSLGASGDPMKAAQLLRQLLPENINLLGPDHSDTLRTRQFLAVNIGEAGYRDEAIGMLRVLLADRSRVLGAEDPHTLRTRHMLARNLLFTGSRDEALALLRQLVTERERILGPEHPHTRRASDDLAGADGEED
;
A
#
# COMPACT_ATOMS: atom_id res chain seq x y z
N MET A 1 -9.39 -3.83 16.33
CA MET A 1 -8.36 -3.08 15.58
C MET A 1 -8.52 -3.42 14.10
N ARG A 2 -8.79 -2.46 13.24
CA ARG A 2 -8.97 -2.64 11.79
C ARG A 2 -8.63 -1.34 11.04
N LEU A 3 -8.35 -1.45 9.75
CA LEU A 3 -8.37 -0.32 8.84
C LEU A 3 -9.82 0.14 8.60
N PRO A 4 -10.04 1.41 8.29
CA PRO A 4 -11.34 1.89 7.84
C PRO A 4 -11.68 1.29 6.46
N ASP A 5 -12.98 1.26 6.14
CA ASP A 5 -13.43 0.91 4.80
C ASP A 5 -13.07 2.05 3.83
N PRO A 6 -12.20 1.83 2.82
CA PRO A 6 -11.77 2.90 1.93
C PRO A 6 -12.90 3.52 1.09
N GLN A 7 -13.97 2.77 0.82
CA GLN A 7 -15.07 3.21 -0.03
C GLN A 7 -16.03 4.15 0.72
N THR A 8 -16.20 3.95 2.03
CA THR A 8 -17.10 4.71 2.87
C THR A 8 -16.40 5.67 3.82
N SER A 9 -15.09 5.86 3.64
CA SER A 9 -14.29 6.79 4.42
C SER A 9 -13.93 8.04 3.64
N ARG A 10 -13.79 9.18 4.34
CA ARG A 10 -13.40 10.46 3.76
C ARG A 10 -12.32 11.13 4.60
N VAL A 11 -11.39 11.77 3.90
CA VAL A 11 -10.31 12.57 4.49
C VAL A 11 -10.39 13.98 3.96
N VAL A 12 -10.30 14.97 4.84
CA VAL A 12 -10.23 16.40 4.50
C VAL A 12 -8.98 16.98 5.13
N LEU A 13 -8.06 17.47 4.30
CA LEU A 13 -6.83 18.12 4.73
C LEU A 13 -6.92 19.61 4.43
N ILE A 14 -6.89 20.44 5.46
CA ILE A 14 -6.96 21.90 5.36
C ILE A 14 -5.61 22.46 5.79
N GLY A 15 -4.97 23.25 4.93
CA GLY A 15 -3.70 23.88 5.22
C GLY A 15 -3.67 25.33 4.76
N ALA A 16 -3.16 26.23 5.61
CA ALA A 16 -2.92 27.62 5.29
C ALA A 16 -1.45 27.96 5.54
N SER A 17 -0.71 28.26 4.46
CA SER A 17 0.72 28.55 4.50
C SER A 17 1.05 30.03 4.25
N GLN A 18 0.16 30.76 3.61
CA GLN A 18 0.31 32.18 3.27
C GLN A 18 -0.89 32.98 3.82
N TYR A 19 -0.64 34.18 4.28
CA TYR A 19 -1.67 35.03 4.89
C TYR A 19 -1.61 36.46 4.34
N ALA A 20 -2.77 37.01 4.07
CA ALA A 20 -2.90 38.41 3.61
C ALA A 20 -2.63 39.43 4.73
N ASP A 21 -2.93 39.06 5.98
CA ASP A 21 -2.70 39.92 7.16
C ASP A 21 -1.22 39.86 7.58
N PRO A 22 -0.48 40.98 7.59
CA PRO A 22 0.91 41.04 8.01
C PRO A 22 1.18 40.67 9.49
N GLU A 23 0.16 40.65 10.34
CA GLU A 23 0.27 40.14 11.72
C GLU A 23 0.26 38.61 11.80
N LEU A 24 -0.05 37.91 10.68
CA LEU A 24 -0.01 36.49 10.54
C LEU A 24 1.19 36.10 9.66
N PRO A 25 2.33 35.70 10.22
CA PRO A 25 3.49 35.28 9.42
C PRO A 25 3.20 34.03 8.61
N ASP A 26 3.77 33.95 7.40
CA ASP A 26 3.68 32.77 6.55
C ASP A 26 4.27 31.52 7.21
N LEU A 27 3.68 30.37 6.91
CA LEU A 27 4.05 29.06 7.43
C LEU A 27 4.41 28.11 6.27
N PRO A 28 5.55 28.29 5.56
CA PRO A 28 5.86 27.52 4.35
C PRO A 28 5.94 26.01 4.57
N ALA A 29 6.23 25.55 5.79
CA ALA A 29 6.25 24.14 6.15
C ALA A 29 4.87 23.45 6.03
N VAL A 30 3.77 24.20 6.07
CA VAL A 30 2.40 23.67 5.95
C VAL A 30 2.17 23.06 4.56
N ALA A 31 2.68 23.67 3.51
CA ALA A 31 2.52 23.20 2.13
C ALA A 31 3.01 21.76 1.98
N ARG A 32 4.23 21.51 2.43
CA ARG A 32 4.84 20.17 2.36
C ARG A 32 4.17 19.19 3.32
N THR A 33 3.79 19.65 4.49
CA THR A 33 3.07 18.85 5.48
C THR A 33 1.78 18.27 4.91
N VAL A 34 0.95 19.10 4.30
CA VAL A 34 -0.34 18.68 3.72
C VAL A 34 -0.13 17.74 2.54
N THR A 35 0.84 18.04 1.67
CA THR A 35 1.15 17.20 0.51
C THR A 35 1.62 15.80 0.92
N ASP A 36 2.61 15.73 1.81
CA ASP A 36 3.20 14.46 2.23
C ASP A 36 2.19 13.62 3.04
N LEU A 37 1.35 14.28 3.86
CA LEU A 37 0.28 13.59 4.58
C LEU A 37 -0.79 13.03 3.64
N ALA A 38 -1.20 13.79 2.61
CA ALA A 38 -2.12 13.32 1.58
C ALA A 38 -1.58 12.06 0.89
N GLN A 39 -0.31 12.08 0.45
CA GLN A 39 0.33 10.94 -0.19
C GLN A 39 0.39 9.70 0.71
N LEU A 40 0.66 9.87 2.01
CA LEU A 40 0.70 8.74 2.94
C LEU A 40 -0.68 8.14 3.22
N LEU A 41 -1.70 8.98 3.35
CA LEU A 41 -3.07 8.54 3.63
C LEU A 41 -3.75 7.91 2.40
N THR A 42 -3.30 8.25 1.19
CA THR A 42 -3.79 7.69 -0.08
C THR A 42 -2.87 6.63 -0.70
N ASP A 43 -1.80 6.23 -0.01
CA ASP A 43 -0.91 5.16 -0.47
C ASP A 43 -1.71 3.86 -0.71
N PRO A 44 -1.65 3.26 -1.91
CA PRO A 44 -2.50 2.11 -2.25
C PRO A 44 -2.22 0.85 -1.42
N THR A 45 -1.07 0.79 -0.72
CA THR A 45 -0.69 -0.36 0.11
C THR A 45 -0.85 -0.09 1.61
N TYR A 46 -0.53 1.13 2.04
CA TYR A 46 -0.42 1.48 3.46
C TYR A 46 -1.40 2.56 3.90
N GLY A 47 -2.02 3.25 2.96
CA GLY A 47 -3.00 4.30 3.21
C GLY A 47 -4.38 3.79 3.63
N VAL A 48 -5.30 4.70 3.85
CA VAL A 48 -6.64 4.41 4.41
C VAL A 48 -7.78 4.77 3.47
N VAL A 49 -7.55 5.63 2.47
CA VAL A 49 -8.56 6.01 1.46
C VAL A 49 -7.92 6.08 0.08
N PRO A 50 -8.67 5.87 -1.01
CA PRO A 50 -8.21 6.20 -2.36
C PRO A 50 -8.10 7.72 -2.55
N GLU A 51 -7.35 8.15 -3.56
CA GLU A 51 -7.06 9.56 -3.82
C GLU A 51 -8.34 10.40 -4.00
N GLU A 52 -9.36 9.87 -4.68
CA GLU A 52 -10.65 10.52 -4.89
C GLU A 52 -11.45 10.77 -3.60
N HIS A 53 -11.14 10.10 -2.50
CA HIS A 53 -11.76 10.28 -1.18
C HIS A 53 -10.94 11.15 -0.22
N CYS A 54 -9.84 11.72 -0.71
CA CYS A 54 -9.00 12.67 0.03
C CYS A 54 -9.14 14.07 -0.56
N THR A 55 -9.86 14.95 0.12
CA THR A 55 -10.03 16.34 -0.27
C THR A 55 -8.94 17.20 0.35
N THR A 56 -8.11 17.83 -0.46
CA THR A 56 -7.07 18.76 -0.01
C THR A 56 -7.52 20.20 -0.29
N LEU A 57 -7.58 21.02 0.76
CA LEU A 57 -7.94 22.45 0.75
C LEU A 57 -6.71 23.25 1.21
N PHE A 58 -5.79 23.48 0.28
CA PHE A 58 -4.54 24.16 0.56
C PHE A 58 -4.57 25.60 0.06
N ASP A 59 -4.18 26.55 0.94
CA ASP A 59 -4.19 28.00 0.70
C ASP A 59 -5.50 28.51 0.07
N ASN A 60 -6.62 27.97 0.54
CA ASN A 60 -7.94 28.38 0.11
C ASN A 60 -8.53 29.41 1.10
N GLY A 61 -8.54 30.69 0.73
CA GLY A 61 -9.10 31.77 1.55
C GLY A 61 -10.63 31.84 1.53
N ASP A 62 -11.32 31.21 0.56
CA ASP A 62 -12.77 31.26 0.47
C ASP A 62 -13.42 30.29 1.48
N LEU A 63 -13.85 30.86 2.60
CA LEU A 63 -14.54 30.13 3.67
C LEU A 63 -15.80 29.40 3.18
N ARG A 64 -16.48 29.91 2.15
CA ARG A 64 -17.63 29.24 1.54
C ARG A 64 -17.21 27.93 0.86
N THR A 65 -16.16 27.96 0.06
CA THR A 65 -15.62 26.77 -0.62
C THR A 65 -15.14 25.75 0.40
N VAL A 66 -14.41 26.19 1.44
CA VAL A 66 -13.98 25.30 2.53
C VAL A 66 -15.18 24.62 3.20
N GLY A 67 -16.21 25.40 3.54
CA GLY A 67 -17.43 24.87 4.16
C GLY A 67 -18.20 23.90 3.28
N GLN A 68 -18.33 24.17 1.97
CA GLN A 68 -19.00 23.29 1.02
C GLN A 68 -18.28 21.95 0.86
N ARG A 69 -16.94 21.96 0.72
CA ARG A 69 -16.12 20.76 0.58
C ARG A 69 -16.11 19.93 1.85
N LEU A 70 -16.01 20.58 3.00
CA LEU A 70 -16.13 19.92 4.29
C LEU A 70 -17.50 19.25 4.43
N ARG A 71 -18.59 19.97 4.12
CA ARG A 71 -19.94 19.42 4.21
C ARG A 71 -20.15 18.21 3.31
N ALA A 72 -19.65 18.24 2.07
CA ALA A 72 -19.72 17.09 1.17
C ALA A 72 -19.04 15.85 1.78
N ALA A 73 -17.82 15.99 2.33
CA ALA A 73 -17.12 14.89 2.98
C ALA A 73 -17.84 14.38 4.24
N VAL A 74 -18.43 15.31 5.03
CA VAL A 74 -19.24 14.97 6.21
C VAL A 74 -20.45 14.13 5.85
N ASP A 75 -21.18 14.50 4.80
CA ASP A 75 -22.41 13.81 4.36
C ASP A 75 -22.13 12.45 3.71
N GLU A 76 -20.95 12.27 3.10
CA GLU A 76 -20.55 11.05 2.39
C GLU A 76 -19.80 10.02 3.25
N ALA A 77 -19.27 10.41 4.41
CA ALA A 77 -18.50 9.53 5.28
C ALA A 77 -19.44 8.64 6.11
N GLU A 78 -19.24 7.31 6.06
CA GLU A 78 -20.01 6.35 6.86
C GLU A 78 -19.12 5.59 7.86
N ASP A 79 -17.85 5.25 7.50
CA ASP A 79 -16.95 4.54 8.42
C ASP A 79 -15.96 5.48 9.11
N LEU A 80 -15.10 6.19 8.36
CA LEU A 80 -14.16 7.18 8.91
C LEU A 80 -14.37 8.54 8.26
N LEU A 81 -14.50 9.57 9.09
CA LEU A 81 -14.29 10.97 8.72
C LEU A 81 -13.03 11.46 9.43
N LEU A 82 -11.96 11.73 8.67
CA LEU A 82 -10.74 12.35 9.16
C LEU A 82 -10.67 13.79 8.66
N VAL A 83 -10.64 14.77 9.56
CA VAL A 83 -10.37 16.17 9.25
C VAL A 83 -9.04 16.56 9.89
N TYR A 84 -8.13 17.08 9.08
CA TYR A 84 -6.85 17.60 9.52
C TYR A 84 -6.75 19.09 9.20
N PHE A 85 -6.23 19.86 10.14
CA PHE A 85 -5.94 21.29 9.95
C PHE A 85 -4.50 21.60 10.34
N ALA A 86 -3.79 22.36 9.49
CA ALA A 86 -2.49 22.96 9.77
C ALA A 86 -2.46 24.43 9.39
N GLY A 87 -2.03 25.29 10.32
CA GLY A 87 -2.01 26.73 10.14
C GLY A 87 -1.98 27.49 11.46
N HIS A 88 -2.33 28.79 11.44
CA HIS A 88 -2.50 29.55 12.66
C HIS A 88 -3.82 29.23 13.36
N GLY A 89 -3.78 29.09 14.68
CA GLY A 89 -4.94 29.11 15.54
C GLY A 89 -5.08 30.54 16.15
N LEU A 90 -6.26 31.12 16.05
CA LEU A 90 -6.58 32.42 16.56
C LEU A 90 -7.62 32.30 17.68
N VAL A 91 -7.63 33.26 18.61
CA VAL A 91 -8.59 33.28 19.71
C VAL A 91 -9.29 34.61 19.74
N SER A 92 -10.62 34.61 19.69
CA SER A 92 -11.37 35.83 19.78
C SER A 92 -11.17 36.54 21.13
N SER A 93 -11.04 37.86 21.10
CA SER A 93 -10.79 38.66 22.30
C SER A 93 -11.96 38.68 23.30
N ARG A 94 -13.19 38.40 22.85
CA ARG A 94 -14.42 38.52 23.66
C ARG A 94 -14.90 37.20 24.24
N ARG A 95 -14.94 36.14 23.39
CA ARG A 95 -15.50 34.82 23.80
C ARG A 95 -14.42 33.79 24.06
N HIS A 96 -13.18 34.07 23.63
CA HIS A 96 -12.05 33.13 23.68
C HIS A 96 -12.27 31.86 22.84
N ASP A 97 -13.19 31.92 21.85
CA ASP A 97 -13.43 30.83 20.91
C ASP A 97 -12.20 30.64 20.02
N LEU A 98 -11.94 29.39 19.61
CA LEU A 98 -10.86 29.03 18.70
C LEU A 98 -11.31 29.21 17.25
N TYR A 99 -10.49 29.89 16.47
CA TYR A 99 -10.63 30.05 15.03
C TYR A 99 -9.41 29.47 14.30
N LEU A 100 -9.65 28.76 13.23
CA LEU A 100 -8.64 28.17 12.36
C LEU A 100 -8.43 29.13 11.19
N ALA A 101 -7.26 29.76 11.14
CA ALA A 101 -6.98 30.82 10.19
C ALA A 101 -6.86 30.28 8.76
N LEU A 102 -7.53 30.92 7.83
CA LEU A 102 -7.41 30.74 6.39
C LEU A 102 -6.57 31.89 5.80
N PRO A 103 -6.12 31.84 4.53
CA PRO A 103 -5.31 32.91 3.92
C PRO A 103 -5.83 34.32 4.06
N ASP A 104 -7.15 34.51 4.03
CA ASP A 104 -7.80 35.81 4.14
C ASP A 104 -8.18 36.19 5.59
N SER A 105 -7.74 35.42 6.59
CA SER A 105 -8.05 35.67 7.99
C SER A 105 -7.34 36.93 8.51
N GLU A 106 -8.02 37.67 9.39
CA GLU A 106 -7.51 38.86 10.07
C GLU A 106 -7.24 38.56 11.56
N TRP A 107 -6.02 38.86 12.03
CA TRP A 107 -5.65 38.69 13.44
C TRP A 107 -6.58 39.41 14.40
N ALA A 108 -6.97 40.64 14.06
CA ALA A 108 -7.79 41.49 14.93
C ALA A 108 -9.27 41.09 14.98
N ALA A 109 -9.76 40.38 13.95
CA ALA A 109 -11.17 40.05 13.78
C ALA A 109 -11.37 38.64 13.15
N PRO A 110 -10.90 37.58 13.81
CA PRO A 110 -10.91 36.23 13.25
C PRO A 110 -12.32 35.70 12.96
N GLU A 111 -13.34 36.24 13.62
CA GLU A 111 -14.73 35.82 13.47
C GLU A 111 -15.33 36.07 12.08
N PHE A 112 -14.72 36.88 11.23
CA PHE A 112 -15.26 37.20 9.90
C PHE A 112 -14.73 36.33 8.78
N ASN A 113 -13.44 35.98 8.83
CA ASN A 113 -12.74 35.34 7.69
C ASN A 113 -12.01 34.03 8.07
N SER A 114 -12.21 33.50 9.29
CA SER A 114 -11.59 32.24 9.75
C SER A 114 -12.64 31.16 9.94
N LEU A 115 -12.21 29.90 9.88
CA LEU A 115 -13.06 28.76 10.19
C LEU A 115 -13.20 28.61 11.71
N GLU A 116 -14.37 28.91 12.24
CA GLU A 116 -14.70 28.73 13.65
C GLU A 116 -14.67 27.25 14.03
N TYR A 117 -13.89 26.89 15.04
CA TYR A 117 -13.71 25.48 15.44
C TYR A 117 -15.03 24.82 15.87
N ASP A 118 -15.90 25.53 16.59
CA ASP A 118 -17.18 24.99 17.02
C ASP A 118 -18.08 24.61 15.83
N LYS A 119 -18.07 25.39 14.75
CA LYS A 119 -18.80 25.05 13.52
C LYS A 119 -18.21 23.82 12.82
N LEU A 120 -16.88 23.71 12.80
CA LEU A 120 -16.20 22.51 12.31
C LEU A 120 -16.59 21.29 13.14
N ARG A 121 -16.51 21.40 14.47
CA ARG A 121 -16.87 20.35 15.42
C ARG A 121 -18.31 19.90 15.21
N ASP A 122 -19.26 20.83 15.20
CA ASP A 122 -20.67 20.52 15.05
C ASP A 122 -20.94 19.83 13.69
N ALA A 123 -20.33 20.29 12.61
CA ALA A 123 -20.43 19.63 11.31
C ALA A 123 -19.87 18.20 11.34
N VAL A 124 -18.74 17.97 12.00
CA VAL A 124 -18.15 16.62 12.15
C VAL A 124 -19.03 15.71 13.01
N LEU A 125 -19.63 16.27 14.08
CA LEU A 125 -20.56 15.51 14.95
C LEU A 125 -21.83 15.07 14.21
N ASP A 126 -22.33 15.90 13.29
CA ASP A 126 -23.48 15.60 12.43
C ASP A 126 -23.22 14.49 11.39
N SER A 127 -21.95 14.13 11.14
CA SER A 127 -21.60 13.09 10.18
C SER A 127 -22.16 11.71 10.57
N PRO A 128 -22.65 10.91 9.61
CA PRO A 128 -23.03 9.54 9.86
C PRO A 128 -21.84 8.60 10.13
N ALA A 129 -20.59 9.07 9.93
CA ALA A 129 -19.39 8.27 10.14
C ALA A 129 -19.33 7.64 11.54
N LEU A 130 -18.99 6.34 11.60
CA LEU A 130 -18.82 5.62 12.86
C LEU A 130 -17.63 6.13 13.67
N ASN A 131 -16.57 6.56 12.97
CA ASN A 131 -15.33 7.06 13.55
C ASN A 131 -15.04 8.46 13.02
N LYS A 132 -14.93 9.41 13.92
CA LYS A 132 -14.69 10.82 13.61
C LYS A 132 -13.38 11.27 14.23
N VAL A 133 -12.48 11.81 13.42
CA VAL A 133 -11.14 12.22 13.85
C VAL A 133 -10.88 13.63 13.39
N VAL A 134 -10.53 14.53 14.31
CA VAL A 134 -10.13 15.90 13.99
C VAL A 134 -8.73 16.15 14.54
N ILE A 135 -7.74 16.23 13.66
CA ILE A 135 -6.34 16.51 14.02
C ILE A 135 -6.07 17.99 13.83
N LEU A 136 -5.65 18.68 14.89
CA LEU A 136 -5.35 20.11 14.86
C LEU A 136 -3.86 20.36 15.09
N ASP A 137 -3.16 20.83 14.07
CA ASP A 137 -1.77 21.24 14.15
C ASP A 137 -1.67 22.78 14.02
N CYS A 138 -2.06 23.45 15.10
CA CYS A 138 -2.06 24.91 15.19
C CYS A 138 -1.82 25.38 16.62
N CYS A 139 -1.49 26.69 16.77
CA CYS A 139 -1.42 27.34 18.08
C CYS A 139 -2.77 27.26 18.79
N PHE A 140 -2.76 27.23 20.11
CA PHE A 140 -3.97 27.18 20.94
C PHE A 140 -4.90 25.98 20.66
N SER A 141 -4.46 24.98 19.91
CA SER A 141 -5.27 23.81 19.59
C SER A 141 -5.74 23.04 20.85
N GLY A 142 -4.99 23.11 21.95
CA GLY A 142 -5.41 22.59 23.25
C GLY A 142 -6.70 23.21 23.81
N ARG A 143 -7.14 24.37 23.29
CA ARG A 143 -8.46 24.93 23.64
C ARG A 143 -9.59 24.08 23.11
N ALA A 144 -9.46 23.51 21.94
CA ALA A 144 -10.43 22.56 21.40
C ALA A 144 -10.69 21.37 22.36
N VAL A 145 -9.66 20.98 23.14
CA VAL A 145 -9.78 19.96 24.18
C VAL A 145 -10.36 20.51 25.48
N ALA A 146 -9.99 21.76 25.87
CA ALA A 146 -10.35 22.34 27.15
C ALA A 146 -11.80 22.88 27.16
N ASP A 147 -12.27 23.52 26.06
CA ASP A 147 -13.58 24.14 26.00
C ASP A 147 -14.71 23.09 25.98
N THR A 148 -14.43 21.87 25.53
CA THR A 148 -15.30 20.72 25.79
C THR A 148 -15.38 20.33 27.28
N LEU A 149 -14.49 20.82 28.16
CA LEU A 149 -14.53 20.62 29.61
C LEU A 149 -15.22 21.76 30.38
N ALA A 150 -15.26 22.97 29.80
CA ALA A 150 -15.67 24.16 30.50
C ALA A 150 -17.17 24.48 30.35
N SER A 151 -17.83 23.97 29.32
CA SER A 151 -19.23 24.27 29.03
C SER A 151 -20.23 23.62 30.00
N ASP A 152 -19.79 22.65 30.82
CA ASP A 152 -20.71 22.03 31.79
C ASP A 152 -20.02 21.47 33.04
N ALA A 153 -20.02 22.22 34.11
CA ALA A 153 -19.92 21.67 35.47
C ALA A 153 -21.19 20.88 35.87
N GLY A 154 -22.12 20.67 34.97
CA GLY A 154 -23.42 20.05 35.23
C GLY A 154 -23.77 18.79 34.40
N ASN A 155 -23.11 18.55 33.24
CA ASN A 155 -23.50 17.40 32.38
C ASN A 155 -22.27 16.79 31.69
N ILE A 156 -21.42 16.12 32.45
CA ILE A 156 -20.23 15.41 31.94
C ILE A 156 -20.64 14.23 31.00
N GLU A 157 -21.85 13.73 31.09
CA GLU A 157 -22.34 12.59 30.29
C GLU A 157 -22.78 12.95 28.86
N GLN A 158 -23.01 14.23 28.51
CA GLN A 158 -23.49 14.63 27.18
C GLN A 158 -22.38 14.96 26.17
N LEU A 159 -21.11 14.99 26.55
CA LEU A 159 -19.97 15.34 25.69
C LEU A 159 -19.18 14.15 25.16
N GLU A 160 -19.52 12.94 25.55
CA GLU A 160 -18.97 11.73 24.97
C GLU A 160 -19.78 11.29 23.75
N VAL A 161 -19.61 11.99 22.62
CA VAL A 161 -20.11 11.43 21.35
C VAL A 161 -19.24 10.25 20.99
N ALA A 162 -19.81 9.06 21.13
CA ALA A 162 -19.14 7.81 20.80
C ALA A 162 -18.51 7.90 19.38
N GLY A 163 -17.24 7.57 19.27
CA GLY A 163 -16.54 7.56 17.98
C GLY A 163 -15.81 8.84 17.59
N THR A 164 -15.68 9.85 18.46
CA THR A 164 -14.91 11.08 18.15
C THR A 164 -13.56 11.08 18.85
N TYR A 165 -12.50 11.51 18.13
CA TYR A 165 -11.13 11.62 18.67
C TYR A 165 -10.45 12.89 18.15
N VAL A 166 -9.90 13.71 19.06
CA VAL A 166 -9.31 15.02 18.74
C VAL A 166 -7.89 15.10 19.30
N PRO A 167 -6.85 14.71 18.54
CA PRO A 167 -5.47 15.01 18.87
C PRO A 167 -5.12 16.44 18.50
N THR A 168 -4.31 17.10 19.35
CA THR A 168 -3.87 18.48 19.15
C THR A 168 -2.36 18.58 19.32
N SER A 169 -1.71 19.45 18.55
CA SER A 169 -0.26 19.62 18.51
C SER A 169 0.34 20.38 19.70
N ALA A 170 -0.51 21.13 20.44
CA ALA A 170 -0.05 21.97 21.54
C ALA A 170 -1.07 21.98 22.69
N GLN A 171 -0.57 22.31 23.88
CA GLN A 171 -1.40 22.59 25.06
C GLN A 171 -2.16 23.92 24.89
N ARG A 172 -3.13 24.20 25.81
CA ARG A 172 -4.07 25.32 25.72
C ARG A 172 -3.42 26.67 25.39
N ASP A 173 -2.27 26.96 25.98
CA ASP A 173 -1.59 28.26 25.87
C ASP A 173 -0.19 28.13 25.24
N GLN A 174 0.09 27.05 24.50
CA GLN A 174 1.36 26.82 23.79
C GLN A 174 1.21 27.04 22.29
N VAL A 175 2.31 27.47 21.68
CA VAL A 175 2.42 27.72 20.25
C VAL A 175 2.87 26.43 19.55
N ALA A 176 2.21 26.08 18.44
CA ALA A 176 2.71 25.05 17.56
C ALA A 176 4.00 25.53 16.88
N LEU A 177 5.02 24.67 16.80
CA LEU A 177 6.36 25.06 16.38
C LEU A 177 6.63 24.63 14.93
N ALA A 178 7.08 25.61 14.12
CA ALA A 178 7.85 25.34 12.89
C ALA A 178 9.33 25.47 13.25
N LEU A 179 10.07 24.36 13.29
CA LEU A 179 11.45 24.35 13.69
C LEU A 179 12.38 24.78 12.55
N PRO A 180 13.42 25.60 12.83
CA PRO A 180 14.37 26.00 11.80
C PRO A 180 15.04 24.79 11.15
N GLY A 181 15.01 24.74 9.82
CA GLY A 181 15.62 23.64 9.04
C GLY A 181 14.77 22.39 8.89
N GLU A 182 13.61 22.31 9.51
CA GLU A 182 12.63 21.24 9.25
C GLU A 182 11.69 21.60 8.09
N ASN A 183 11.35 20.58 7.29
CA ASN A 183 10.46 20.72 6.13
C ASN A 183 8.97 20.70 6.52
N HIS A 184 8.65 20.32 7.75
CA HIS A 184 7.29 20.12 8.27
C HIS A 184 7.14 20.84 9.61
N ILE A 185 5.90 21.07 10.00
CA ILE A 185 5.57 21.52 11.36
C ILE A 185 5.95 20.40 12.35
N ALA A 186 6.40 20.77 13.54
CA ALA A 186 6.99 19.84 14.51
C ALA A 186 6.13 18.61 14.80
N PHE A 187 4.85 18.77 15.11
CA PHE A 187 3.93 17.66 15.36
C PHE A 187 3.71 16.80 14.12
N SER A 188 3.29 17.43 13.02
CA SER A 188 2.98 16.70 11.79
C SER A 188 4.21 16.08 11.13
N GLY A 189 5.40 16.67 11.27
CA GLY A 189 6.64 16.06 10.80
C GLY A 189 6.94 14.74 11.49
N ARG A 190 6.65 14.63 12.79
CA ARG A 190 6.79 13.37 13.55
C ARG A 190 5.70 12.36 13.15
N LEU A 191 4.46 12.83 12.93
CA LEU A 191 3.37 12.00 12.43
C LEU A 191 3.69 11.45 11.03
N ILE A 192 4.13 12.29 10.10
CA ILE A 192 4.55 11.91 8.75
C ILE A 192 5.67 10.88 8.80
N ARG A 193 6.70 11.12 9.62
CA ARG A 193 7.81 10.16 9.80
C ARG A 193 7.30 8.82 10.33
N LEU A 194 6.44 8.83 11.33
CA LEU A 194 5.88 7.61 11.90
C LEU A 194 5.01 6.82 10.89
N LEU A 195 4.23 7.50 10.06
CA LEU A 195 3.45 6.88 8.99
C LEU A 195 4.35 6.35 7.86
N ALA A 196 5.43 7.07 7.51
CA ALA A 196 6.35 6.72 6.43
C ALA A 196 7.31 5.57 6.80
N GLU A 197 7.86 5.57 8.02
CA GLU A 197 8.85 4.58 8.46
C GLU A 197 8.20 3.42 9.23
N GLY A 198 7.05 3.67 9.84
CA GLY A 198 6.39 2.74 10.74
C GLY A 198 7.00 2.74 12.15
N ALA A 199 6.46 1.89 13.00
CA ALA A 199 6.84 1.72 14.39
C ALA A 199 7.54 0.37 14.59
N VAL A 200 8.86 0.37 14.78
CA VAL A 200 9.63 -0.85 15.05
C VAL A 200 9.13 -1.51 16.33
N GLY A 201 8.88 -2.84 16.29
CA GLY A 201 8.31 -3.59 17.40
C GLY A 201 6.85 -3.27 17.72
N GLY A 202 6.19 -2.43 16.91
CA GLY A 202 4.80 -2.10 17.05
C GLY A 202 3.86 -3.13 16.40
N PRO A 203 2.53 -2.95 16.58
CA PRO A 203 1.52 -3.84 15.99
C PRO A 203 1.48 -3.72 14.47
N GLU A 204 0.75 -4.62 13.82
CA GLU A 204 0.54 -4.62 12.37
C GLU A 204 -0.17 -3.35 11.87
N PHE A 205 -1.13 -2.87 12.62
CA PHE A 205 -1.89 -1.66 12.33
C PHE A 205 -1.56 -0.57 13.34
N LEU A 206 -1.25 0.63 12.85
CA LEU A 206 -1.05 1.79 13.71
C LEU A 206 -2.39 2.49 13.93
N THR A 207 -2.98 2.27 15.09
CA THR A 207 -4.21 2.96 15.49
C THR A 207 -3.93 4.43 15.82
N ILE A 208 -4.97 5.24 15.85
CA ILE A 208 -4.87 6.64 16.27
C ILE A 208 -4.25 6.75 17.66
N GLU A 209 -4.62 5.86 18.58
CA GLU A 209 -4.05 5.80 19.92
C GLU A 209 -2.55 5.45 19.90
N ASP A 210 -2.15 4.41 19.11
CA ASP A 210 -0.75 4.04 18.97
C ASP A 210 0.09 5.20 18.41
N LEU A 211 -0.42 5.87 17.37
CA LEU A 211 0.23 7.04 16.76
C LEU A 211 0.39 8.16 17.79
N PHE A 212 -0.68 8.49 18.50
CA PHE A 212 -0.68 9.58 19.47
C PHE A 212 0.26 9.32 20.65
N GLN A 213 0.26 8.12 21.22
CA GLN A 213 1.16 7.75 22.33
C GLN A 213 2.63 7.83 21.91
N ARG A 214 2.96 7.39 20.70
CA ARG A 214 4.31 7.47 20.15
C ARG A 214 4.73 8.91 19.85
N LEU A 215 3.82 9.71 19.25
CA LEU A 215 4.05 11.14 19.04
C LEU A 215 4.32 11.86 20.36
N ARG A 216 3.51 11.60 21.37
CA ARG A 216 3.68 12.18 22.70
C ARG A 216 5.03 11.82 23.31
N GLN A 217 5.45 10.56 23.24
CA GLN A 217 6.75 10.10 23.73
C GLN A 217 7.90 10.78 22.97
N THR A 218 7.84 10.81 21.64
CA THR A 218 8.87 11.41 20.79
C THR A 218 8.99 12.91 21.05
N MET A 219 7.88 13.65 21.04
CA MET A 219 7.87 15.09 21.25
C MET A 219 8.34 15.46 22.66
N THR A 220 7.96 14.69 23.68
CA THR A 220 8.46 14.90 25.05
C THR A 220 9.97 14.66 25.13
N ALA A 221 10.49 13.60 24.50
CA ALA A 221 11.92 13.30 24.47
C ALA A 221 12.75 14.36 23.72
N GLU A 222 12.16 14.98 22.70
CA GLU A 222 12.77 16.08 21.93
C GLU A 222 12.59 17.46 22.58
N GLY A 223 11.92 17.56 23.74
CA GLY A 223 11.66 18.83 24.43
C GLY A 223 10.64 19.73 23.75
N LEU A 224 9.79 19.15 22.89
CA LEU A 224 8.74 19.85 22.15
C LEU A 224 7.42 19.91 22.95
N PRO A 225 6.49 20.81 22.58
CA PRO A 225 5.19 20.85 23.20
C PRO A 225 4.50 19.48 23.19
N THR A 226 4.04 19.06 24.36
CA THR A 226 3.38 17.76 24.50
C THR A 226 2.00 17.82 23.90
N PRO A 227 1.69 16.98 22.90
CA PRO A 227 0.36 16.96 22.30
C PRO A 227 -0.68 16.47 23.31
N LEU A 228 -1.89 16.99 23.18
CA LEU A 228 -3.06 16.56 23.95
C LEU A 228 -4.01 15.80 23.03
N ASN A 229 -4.76 14.89 23.62
CA ASN A 229 -5.86 14.21 22.92
C ASN A 229 -7.10 14.17 23.81
N ARG A 230 -8.23 14.12 23.15
CA ARG A 230 -9.49 13.78 23.76
C ARG A 230 -10.26 12.86 22.82
N GLY A 231 -10.84 11.81 23.34
CA GLY A 231 -11.65 10.90 22.56
C GLY A 231 -12.40 9.94 23.44
N ALA A 232 -13.57 9.57 23.01
CA ALA A 232 -14.40 8.58 23.63
C ALA A 232 -14.80 7.50 22.60
N GLY A 233 -14.99 6.27 23.05
CA GLY A 233 -15.50 5.19 22.22
C GLY A 233 -14.45 4.50 21.37
N THR A 234 -14.82 4.11 20.14
CA THR A 234 -14.05 3.19 19.28
C THR A 234 -13.07 3.91 18.33
N ALA A 235 -13.18 5.21 18.14
CA ALA A 235 -12.37 5.95 17.18
C ALA A 235 -10.86 5.89 17.42
N ASN A 236 -10.44 5.76 18.68
CA ASN A 236 -9.03 5.58 19.03
C ASN A 236 -8.45 4.25 18.57
N GLN A 237 -9.29 3.24 18.30
CA GLN A 237 -8.87 1.91 17.85
C GLN A 237 -8.91 1.73 16.33
N ILE A 238 -9.38 2.73 15.58
CA ILE A 238 -9.29 2.72 14.13
C ILE A 238 -7.83 2.95 13.70
N ALA A 239 -7.36 2.20 12.72
CA ALA A 239 -6.00 2.37 12.22
C ALA A 239 -5.95 3.42 11.11
N LEU A 240 -4.93 4.25 11.12
CA LEU A 240 -4.64 5.21 10.04
C LEU A 240 -3.54 4.73 9.08
N SER A 241 -2.93 3.58 9.33
CA SER A 241 -1.92 3.01 8.43
C SER A 241 -1.65 1.55 8.78
N VAL A 242 -1.24 0.77 7.79
CA VAL A 242 -0.48 -0.46 8.03
C VAL A 242 0.93 -0.07 8.48
N ASN A 243 1.42 -0.69 9.53
CA ASN A 243 2.74 -0.41 10.06
C ASN A 243 3.84 -0.92 9.11
N ARG A 244 4.51 -0.02 8.40
CA ARG A 244 5.57 -0.34 7.43
C ARG A 244 6.73 -1.10 8.05
N ALA A 245 7.10 -0.79 9.30
CA ALA A 245 8.15 -1.51 10.02
C ALA A 245 7.75 -2.96 10.35
N PHE A 246 6.46 -3.20 10.66
CA PHE A 246 5.93 -4.55 10.83
C PHE A 246 5.95 -5.32 9.50
N ALA A 247 5.48 -4.71 8.41
CA ALA A 247 5.52 -5.31 7.07
C ALA A 247 6.96 -5.67 6.65
N ALA A 248 7.92 -4.78 6.89
CA ALA A 248 9.33 -5.03 6.62
C ALA A 248 9.89 -6.21 7.44
N SER A 249 9.48 -6.37 8.69
CA SER A 249 9.91 -7.48 9.54
C SER A 249 9.23 -8.81 9.22
N ALA A 250 7.98 -8.80 8.76
CA ALA A 250 7.23 -10.00 8.37
C ALA A 250 7.68 -10.57 7.03
N GLY A 251 8.17 -9.74 6.11
CA GLY A 251 8.57 -10.15 4.77
C GLY A 251 9.56 -11.33 4.71
N PRO A 252 10.66 -11.35 5.48
CA PRO A 252 11.60 -12.47 5.51
C PRO A 252 10.96 -13.81 5.91
N ALA A 253 10.13 -13.82 6.96
CA ALA A 253 9.45 -15.05 7.42
C ALA A 253 8.44 -15.56 6.36
N LEU A 254 7.75 -14.64 5.68
CA LEU A 254 6.83 -15.01 4.58
C LEU A 254 7.59 -15.57 3.37
N ARG A 255 8.78 -15.06 3.06
CA ARG A 255 9.65 -15.62 2.01
C ARG A 255 10.14 -17.03 2.35
N GLU A 256 10.53 -17.28 3.60
CA GLU A 256 10.93 -18.60 4.08
C GLU A 256 9.78 -19.60 3.92
N ARG A 257 8.58 -19.26 4.41
CA ARG A 257 7.37 -20.09 4.25
C ARG A 257 7.00 -20.33 2.79
N HIS A 258 7.22 -19.35 1.90
CA HIS A 258 7.06 -19.53 0.46
C HIS A 258 8.01 -20.58 -0.08
N VAL A 259 9.31 -20.52 0.27
CA VAL A 259 10.31 -21.50 -0.15
C VAL A 259 9.92 -22.91 0.32
N ASP A 260 9.53 -23.05 1.59
CA ASP A 260 9.09 -24.33 2.15
C ASP A 260 7.86 -24.90 1.41
N ALA A 261 6.88 -24.06 1.10
CA ALA A 261 5.70 -24.47 0.34
C ALA A 261 6.06 -24.93 -1.08
N VAL A 262 7.00 -24.26 -1.76
CA VAL A 262 7.51 -24.69 -3.08
C VAL A 262 8.25 -26.02 -2.97
N GLN A 263 9.06 -26.23 -1.93
CA GLN A 263 9.76 -27.51 -1.70
C GLN A 263 8.79 -28.68 -1.46
N GLN A 264 7.67 -28.47 -0.78
CA GLN A 264 6.60 -29.47 -0.66
C GLN A 264 6.09 -29.93 -2.04
N GLY A 265 5.89 -28.98 -2.96
CA GLY A 265 5.48 -29.28 -4.33
C GLY A 265 6.55 -30.09 -5.08
N ILE A 266 7.82 -29.64 -5.03
CA ILE A 266 8.95 -30.38 -5.66
C ILE A 266 9.07 -31.80 -5.10
N GLY A 267 8.76 -32.01 -3.82
CA GLY A 267 8.66 -33.32 -3.19
C GLY A 267 7.47 -34.18 -3.63
N GLY A 268 6.61 -33.66 -4.54
CA GLY A 268 5.49 -34.39 -5.15
C GLY A 268 4.09 -33.99 -4.67
N ASP A 269 3.98 -33.17 -3.60
CA ASP A 269 2.67 -32.78 -3.07
C ASP A 269 2.25 -31.35 -3.53
N TRP A 270 1.98 -31.24 -4.84
CA TRP A 270 1.57 -29.97 -5.44
C TRP A 270 0.23 -29.42 -4.92
N LYS A 271 -0.70 -30.28 -4.49
CA LYS A 271 -1.97 -29.85 -3.90
C LYS A 271 -1.76 -29.16 -2.54
N LYS A 272 -0.91 -29.75 -1.71
CA LYS A 272 -0.54 -29.17 -0.42
C LYS A 272 0.25 -27.86 -0.62
N ALA A 273 1.18 -27.84 -1.56
CA ALA A 273 1.92 -26.64 -1.93
C ALA A 273 0.97 -25.50 -2.33
N ALA A 274 0.00 -25.75 -3.21
CA ALA A 274 -1.00 -24.77 -3.61
C ALA A 274 -1.80 -24.23 -2.41
N THR A 275 -2.24 -25.10 -1.51
CA THR A 275 -2.97 -24.69 -0.29
C THR A 275 -2.13 -23.80 0.62
N LEU A 276 -0.85 -24.09 0.80
CA LEU A 276 0.06 -23.29 1.61
C LEU A 276 0.36 -21.95 0.94
N LEU A 277 0.63 -21.95 -0.36
CA LEU A 277 0.90 -20.72 -1.13
C LEU A 277 -0.30 -19.79 -1.14
N GLN A 278 -1.54 -20.30 -1.23
CA GLN A 278 -2.74 -19.45 -1.15
C GLN A 278 -2.80 -18.71 0.20
N LYS A 279 -2.56 -19.38 1.32
CA LYS A 279 -2.52 -18.75 2.65
C LYS A 279 -1.44 -17.67 2.75
N ILE A 280 -0.27 -17.93 2.14
CA ILE A 280 0.83 -16.96 2.11
C ILE A 280 0.45 -15.75 1.25
N ILE A 281 -0.22 -15.96 0.10
CA ILE A 281 -0.73 -14.87 -0.76
C ILE A 281 -1.69 -13.98 0.03
N ASP A 282 -2.63 -14.56 0.75
CA ASP A 282 -3.63 -13.82 1.53
C ASP A 282 -2.92 -12.94 2.58
N GLU A 283 -1.95 -13.50 3.29
CA GLU A 283 -1.15 -12.79 4.29
C GLU A 283 -0.22 -11.73 3.67
N GLN A 284 0.48 -12.05 2.57
CA GLN A 284 1.32 -11.09 1.85
C GLN A 284 0.50 -9.95 1.23
N THR A 285 -0.67 -10.24 0.67
CA THR A 285 -1.56 -9.21 0.11
C THR A 285 -1.98 -8.23 1.18
N ARG A 286 -2.30 -8.71 2.38
CA ARG A 286 -2.69 -7.88 3.51
C ARG A 286 -1.53 -7.05 4.06
N ILE A 287 -0.32 -7.62 4.19
CA ILE A 287 0.84 -7.01 4.87
C ILE A 287 1.71 -6.18 3.92
N LEU A 288 1.98 -6.72 2.72
CA LEU A 288 2.90 -6.14 1.75
C LEU A 288 2.17 -5.45 0.58
N GLY A 289 0.89 -5.77 0.40
CA GLY A 289 0.09 -5.31 -0.72
C GLY A 289 0.03 -6.29 -1.90
N PRO A 290 -1.02 -6.18 -2.74
CA PRO A 290 -1.26 -7.13 -3.85
C PRO A 290 -0.20 -7.04 -4.97
N LYS A 291 0.43 -5.86 -5.14
CA LYS A 291 1.45 -5.61 -6.17
C LYS A 291 2.89 -5.71 -5.67
N HIS A 292 3.09 -6.12 -4.40
CA HIS A 292 4.45 -6.32 -3.90
C HIS A 292 5.13 -7.51 -4.60
N ILE A 293 6.43 -7.37 -4.90
CA ILE A 293 7.17 -8.38 -5.67
C ILE A 293 7.09 -9.79 -5.06
N ASP A 294 7.14 -9.90 -3.73
CA ASP A 294 7.03 -11.19 -3.04
C ASP A 294 5.61 -11.77 -3.18
N THR A 295 4.56 -10.93 -3.16
CA THR A 295 3.18 -11.35 -3.40
C THR A 295 3.01 -11.89 -4.82
N LEU A 296 3.53 -11.17 -5.83
CA LEU A 296 3.49 -11.60 -7.23
C LEU A 296 4.27 -12.90 -7.46
N ARG A 297 5.43 -13.06 -6.82
CA ARG A 297 6.22 -14.31 -6.85
C ARG A 297 5.47 -15.49 -6.25
N THR A 298 4.75 -15.27 -5.16
CA THR A 298 3.96 -16.34 -4.51
C THR A 298 2.75 -16.70 -5.35
N GLN A 299 2.06 -15.73 -5.97
CA GLN A 299 0.99 -15.97 -6.94
C GLN A 299 1.48 -16.79 -8.15
N GLN A 300 2.68 -16.50 -8.65
CA GLN A 300 3.30 -17.26 -9.73
C GLN A 300 3.56 -18.72 -9.33
N SER A 301 4.10 -18.95 -8.13
CA SER A 301 4.36 -20.29 -7.60
C SER A 301 3.06 -21.06 -7.32
N TYR A 302 2.03 -20.35 -6.85
CA TYR A 302 0.68 -20.90 -6.66
C TYR A 302 0.08 -21.38 -7.99
N ALA A 303 0.11 -20.53 -9.01
CA ALA A 303 -0.38 -20.91 -10.34
C ALA A 303 0.38 -22.13 -10.92
N HIS A 304 1.71 -22.16 -10.76
CA HIS A 304 2.49 -23.35 -11.15
C HIS A 304 2.05 -24.61 -10.38
N SER A 305 1.83 -24.49 -9.07
CA SER A 305 1.38 -25.63 -8.26
C SER A 305 -0.02 -26.11 -8.65
N LEU A 306 -0.93 -25.22 -9.05
CA LEU A 306 -2.24 -25.59 -9.57
C LEU A 306 -2.12 -26.40 -10.86
N GLY A 307 -1.31 -25.94 -11.83
CA GLY A 307 -1.08 -26.67 -13.07
C GLY A 307 -0.49 -28.05 -12.83
N ALA A 308 0.57 -28.13 -12.01
CA ALA A 308 1.21 -29.38 -11.65
C ALA A 308 0.30 -30.34 -10.85
N SER A 309 -0.73 -29.84 -10.18
CA SER A 309 -1.74 -30.64 -9.47
C SER A 309 -2.93 -31.08 -10.32
N GLY A 310 -2.95 -30.70 -11.62
CA GLY A 310 -3.94 -31.15 -12.60
C GLY A 310 -5.01 -30.11 -13.00
N ASP A 311 -4.80 -28.82 -12.69
CA ASP A 311 -5.68 -27.75 -13.11
C ASP A 311 -4.94 -26.69 -13.97
N PRO A 312 -4.45 -27.07 -15.18
CA PRO A 312 -3.65 -26.19 -16.03
C PRO A 312 -4.45 -24.99 -16.58
N MET A 313 -5.77 -25.11 -16.77
CA MET A 313 -6.60 -24.01 -17.25
C MET A 313 -6.71 -22.88 -16.21
N LYS A 314 -6.96 -23.23 -14.96
CA LYS A 314 -7.01 -22.25 -13.88
C LYS A 314 -5.63 -21.60 -13.65
N ALA A 315 -4.56 -22.38 -13.72
CA ALA A 315 -3.20 -21.87 -13.66
C ALA A 315 -2.93 -20.85 -14.79
N ALA A 316 -3.28 -21.18 -16.03
CA ALA A 316 -3.12 -20.30 -17.19
C ALA A 316 -3.93 -18.99 -17.03
N GLN A 317 -5.16 -19.07 -16.53
CA GLN A 317 -6.00 -17.88 -16.28
C GLN A 317 -5.35 -16.93 -15.25
N LEU A 318 -4.85 -17.47 -14.14
CA LEU A 318 -4.13 -16.67 -13.12
C LEU A 318 -2.85 -16.04 -13.67
N LEU A 319 -2.08 -16.78 -14.45
CA LEU A 319 -0.84 -16.27 -15.05
C LEU A 319 -1.09 -15.21 -16.13
N ARG A 320 -2.21 -15.29 -16.88
CA ARG A 320 -2.65 -14.23 -17.80
C ARG A 320 -2.97 -12.93 -17.07
N GLN A 321 -3.57 -13.01 -15.87
CA GLN A 321 -3.84 -11.83 -15.04
C GLN A 321 -2.56 -11.28 -14.40
N LEU A 322 -1.63 -12.13 -14.00
CA LEU A 322 -0.37 -11.76 -13.35
C LEU A 322 0.65 -11.14 -14.31
N LEU A 323 0.67 -11.55 -15.57
CA LEU A 323 1.69 -11.13 -16.53
C LEU A 323 1.74 -9.63 -16.77
N PRO A 324 0.63 -8.89 -16.98
CA PRO A 324 0.64 -7.44 -17.09
C PRO A 324 1.23 -6.74 -15.86
N GLU A 325 0.92 -7.20 -14.66
CA GLU A 325 1.44 -6.63 -13.41
C GLU A 325 2.96 -6.81 -13.32
N ASN A 326 3.47 -8.00 -13.69
CA ASN A 326 4.91 -8.24 -13.75
C ASN A 326 5.62 -7.37 -14.80
N ILE A 327 5.01 -7.18 -15.97
CA ILE A 327 5.57 -6.30 -17.02
C ILE A 327 5.62 -4.85 -16.53
N ASN A 328 4.55 -4.38 -15.90
CA ASN A 328 4.47 -3.00 -15.42
C ASN A 328 5.45 -2.72 -14.27
N LEU A 329 5.61 -3.67 -13.35
CA LEU A 329 6.45 -3.49 -12.18
C LEU A 329 7.94 -3.73 -12.47
N LEU A 330 8.26 -4.76 -13.25
CA LEU A 330 9.62 -5.28 -13.40
C LEU A 330 10.19 -5.10 -14.81
N GLY A 331 9.33 -4.87 -15.78
CA GLY A 331 9.70 -4.84 -17.19
C GLY A 331 9.58 -6.22 -17.90
N PRO A 332 9.54 -6.20 -19.25
CA PRO A 332 9.30 -7.41 -20.06
C PRO A 332 10.45 -8.42 -19.99
N ASP A 333 11.67 -7.97 -19.77
CA ASP A 333 12.90 -8.77 -19.79
C ASP A 333 13.33 -9.28 -18.40
N HIS A 334 12.61 -8.90 -17.35
CA HIS A 334 12.93 -9.34 -15.98
C HIS A 334 12.73 -10.85 -15.82
N SER A 335 13.59 -11.49 -15.03
CA SER A 335 13.57 -12.96 -14.82
C SER A 335 12.20 -13.49 -14.36
N ASP A 336 11.51 -12.78 -13.47
CA ASP A 336 10.18 -13.16 -12.99
C ASP A 336 9.11 -13.01 -14.09
N THR A 337 9.20 -11.98 -14.94
CA THR A 337 8.32 -11.81 -16.10
C THR A 337 8.50 -12.93 -17.11
N LEU A 338 9.76 -13.24 -17.45
CA LEU A 338 10.09 -14.36 -18.36
C LEU A 338 9.67 -15.71 -17.77
N ARG A 339 9.71 -15.89 -16.45
CA ARG A 339 9.24 -17.09 -15.77
C ARG A 339 7.71 -17.21 -15.80
N THR A 340 6.98 -16.11 -15.61
CA THR A 340 5.52 -16.07 -15.76
C THR A 340 5.09 -16.48 -17.16
N ARG A 341 5.77 -15.95 -18.20
CA ARG A 341 5.52 -16.34 -19.59
C ARG A 341 5.78 -17.82 -19.85
N GLN A 342 6.84 -18.38 -19.25
CA GLN A 342 7.13 -19.80 -19.34
C GLN A 342 6.03 -20.65 -18.70
N PHE A 343 5.61 -20.33 -17.48
CA PHE A 343 4.58 -21.09 -16.80
C PHE A 343 3.25 -20.98 -17.53
N LEU A 344 2.94 -19.82 -18.09
CA LEU A 344 1.73 -19.63 -18.91
C LEU A 344 1.77 -20.54 -20.14
N ALA A 345 2.86 -20.54 -20.91
CA ALA A 345 2.99 -21.38 -22.10
C ALA A 345 2.89 -22.87 -21.77
N VAL A 346 3.51 -23.32 -20.67
CA VAL A 346 3.42 -24.72 -20.22
C VAL A 346 1.98 -25.09 -19.90
N ASN A 347 1.28 -24.29 -19.10
CA ASN A 347 -0.10 -24.59 -18.71
C ASN A 347 -1.08 -24.53 -19.89
N ILE A 348 -0.88 -23.64 -20.85
CA ILE A 348 -1.65 -23.58 -22.11
C ILE A 348 -1.45 -24.89 -22.91
N GLY A 349 -0.20 -25.36 -23.03
CA GLY A 349 0.09 -26.62 -23.73
C GLY A 349 -0.50 -27.85 -23.03
N GLU A 350 -0.42 -27.91 -21.69
CA GLU A 350 -1.01 -29.00 -20.90
C GLU A 350 -2.54 -28.98 -20.89
N ALA A 351 -3.14 -27.82 -21.07
CA ALA A 351 -4.59 -27.67 -21.27
C ALA A 351 -5.06 -28.06 -22.68
N GLY A 352 -4.14 -28.47 -23.57
CA GLY A 352 -4.45 -28.96 -24.93
C GLY A 352 -4.26 -27.93 -26.04
N TYR A 353 -3.98 -26.65 -25.72
CA TYR A 353 -3.78 -25.58 -26.70
C TYR A 353 -2.33 -25.48 -27.16
N ARG A 354 -1.82 -26.58 -27.77
CA ARG A 354 -0.39 -26.73 -28.07
C ARG A 354 0.14 -25.75 -29.11
N ASP A 355 -0.66 -25.39 -30.12
CA ASP A 355 -0.23 -24.41 -31.12
C ASP A 355 -0.04 -23.03 -30.52
N GLU A 356 -0.92 -22.61 -29.60
CA GLU A 356 -0.76 -21.37 -28.85
C GLU A 356 0.52 -21.42 -27.99
N ALA A 357 0.73 -22.54 -27.29
CA ALA A 357 1.95 -22.74 -26.46
C ALA A 357 3.23 -22.69 -27.29
N ILE A 358 3.25 -23.30 -28.48
CA ILE A 358 4.38 -23.25 -29.44
C ILE A 358 4.68 -21.80 -29.82
N GLY A 359 3.65 -21.02 -30.20
CA GLY A 359 3.81 -19.62 -30.53
C GLY A 359 4.44 -18.81 -29.37
N MET A 360 3.93 -19.02 -28.17
CA MET A 360 4.45 -18.37 -26.95
C MET A 360 5.87 -18.77 -26.62
N LEU A 361 6.21 -20.06 -26.75
CA LEU A 361 7.57 -20.59 -26.48
C LEU A 361 8.60 -20.11 -27.49
N ARG A 362 8.22 -19.93 -28.79
CA ARG A 362 9.12 -19.35 -29.81
C ARG A 362 9.50 -17.90 -29.46
N VAL A 363 8.53 -17.09 -29.09
CA VAL A 363 8.78 -15.70 -28.68
C VAL A 363 9.63 -15.67 -27.41
N LEU A 364 9.29 -16.48 -26.40
CA LEU A 364 10.07 -16.56 -25.15
C LEU A 364 11.49 -17.05 -25.37
N LEU A 365 11.71 -18.01 -26.29
CA LEU A 365 13.03 -18.51 -26.63
C LEU A 365 13.92 -17.42 -27.27
N ALA A 366 13.34 -16.63 -28.18
CA ALA A 366 14.03 -15.50 -28.78
C ALA A 366 14.42 -14.44 -27.73
N ASP A 367 13.49 -14.08 -26.84
CA ASP A 367 13.75 -13.09 -25.79
C ASP A 367 14.80 -13.60 -24.79
N ARG A 368 14.72 -14.86 -24.34
CA ARG A 368 15.72 -15.43 -23.45
C ARG A 368 17.09 -15.54 -24.10
N SER A 369 17.15 -15.92 -25.38
CA SER A 369 18.42 -15.96 -26.11
C SER A 369 19.06 -14.58 -26.20
N ARG A 370 18.26 -13.53 -26.39
CA ARG A 370 18.72 -12.13 -26.41
C ARG A 370 19.18 -11.64 -25.03
N VAL A 371 18.42 -11.97 -23.96
CA VAL A 371 18.63 -11.40 -22.60
C VAL A 371 19.66 -12.20 -21.81
N LEU A 372 19.58 -13.52 -21.86
CA LEU A 372 20.36 -14.45 -21.02
C LEU A 372 21.47 -15.15 -21.81
N GLY A 373 21.37 -15.17 -23.13
CA GLY A 373 22.24 -15.96 -24.01
C GLY A 373 21.64 -17.31 -24.39
N ALA A 374 22.12 -17.87 -25.49
CA ALA A 374 21.59 -19.12 -26.06
C ALA A 374 21.86 -20.35 -25.18
N GLU A 375 22.94 -20.33 -24.41
CA GLU A 375 23.42 -21.43 -23.57
C GLU A 375 22.93 -21.37 -22.12
N ASP A 376 22.19 -20.31 -21.75
CA ASP A 376 21.64 -20.17 -20.41
C ASP A 376 20.67 -21.33 -20.07
N PRO A 377 20.71 -21.88 -18.85
CA PRO A 377 19.87 -23.01 -18.45
C PRO A 377 18.37 -22.79 -18.69
N HIS A 378 17.87 -21.56 -18.51
CA HIS A 378 16.47 -21.23 -18.76
C HIS A 378 16.15 -21.15 -20.26
N THR A 379 17.09 -20.71 -21.08
CA THR A 379 17.00 -20.71 -22.56
C THR A 379 16.95 -22.14 -23.07
N LEU A 380 17.89 -23.00 -22.62
CA LEU A 380 17.92 -24.42 -22.96
C LEU A 380 16.65 -25.14 -22.49
N ARG A 381 16.10 -24.80 -21.34
CA ARG A 381 14.83 -25.35 -20.85
C ARG A 381 13.66 -24.95 -21.77
N THR A 382 13.61 -23.68 -22.21
CA THR A 382 12.57 -23.20 -23.14
C THR A 382 12.63 -23.93 -24.47
N ARG A 383 13.84 -24.14 -25.01
CA ARG A 383 14.04 -24.92 -26.24
C ARG A 383 13.54 -26.36 -26.10
N HIS A 384 13.82 -27.02 -24.98
CA HIS A 384 13.29 -28.35 -24.68
C HIS A 384 11.77 -28.39 -24.63
N MET A 385 11.14 -27.42 -23.98
CA MET A 385 9.67 -27.33 -23.93
C MET A 385 9.05 -27.09 -25.30
N LEU A 386 9.68 -26.28 -26.14
CA LEU A 386 9.25 -26.03 -27.51
C LEU A 386 9.32 -27.33 -28.32
N ALA A 387 10.45 -28.06 -28.27
CA ALA A 387 10.63 -29.30 -28.99
C ALA A 387 9.57 -30.36 -28.59
N ARG A 388 9.31 -30.53 -27.29
CA ARG A 388 8.26 -31.44 -26.80
C ARG A 388 6.87 -31.09 -27.31
N ASN A 389 6.49 -29.79 -27.33
CA ASN A 389 5.19 -29.40 -27.88
C ASN A 389 5.10 -29.64 -29.39
N LEU A 390 6.17 -29.42 -30.13
CA LEU A 390 6.25 -29.72 -31.57
C LEU A 390 6.10 -31.22 -31.86
N LEU A 391 6.66 -32.12 -31.04
CA LEU A 391 6.42 -33.56 -31.17
C LEU A 391 4.94 -33.91 -31.04
N PHE A 392 4.24 -33.34 -30.07
CA PHE A 392 2.82 -33.61 -29.87
C PHE A 392 1.91 -33.06 -30.99
N THR A 393 2.36 -32.06 -31.76
CA THR A 393 1.62 -31.51 -32.89
C THR A 393 2.03 -32.10 -34.24
N GLY A 394 2.92 -33.08 -34.25
CA GLY A 394 3.41 -33.76 -35.46
C GLY A 394 4.48 -32.98 -36.23
N SER A 395 4.99 -31.86 -35.73
CA SER A 395 6.08 -31.08 -36.33
C SER A 395 7.44 -31.71 -36.00
N ARG A 396 7.60 -33.01 -36.37
CA ARG A 396 8.68 -33.88 -35.94
C ARG A 396 10.07 -33.40 -36.39
N ASP A 397 10.22 -33.00 -37.67
CA ASP A 397 11.52 -32.57 -38.21
C ASP A 397 12.11 -31.37 -37.45
N GLU A 398 11.28 -30.37 -37.14
CA GLU A 398 11.69 -29.21 -36.36
C GLU A 398 12.03 -29.60 -34.91
N ALA A 399 11.23 -30.48 -34.31
CA ALA A 399 11.47 -30.96 -32.95
C ALA A 399 12.79 -31.74 -32.85
N LEU A 400 13.06 -32.65 -33.78
CA LEU A 400 14.31 -33.44 -33.84
C LEU A 400 15.53 -32.50 -34.02
N ALA A 401 15.45 -31.51 -34.90
CA ALA A 401 16.51 -30.52 -35.07
C ALA A 401 16.83 -29.77 -33.76
N LEU A 402 15.81 -29.35 -33.05
CA LEU A 402 15.96 -28.65 -31.74
C LEU A 402 16.53 -29.60 -30.68
N LEU A 403 16.06 -30.86 -30.61
CA LEU A 403 16.55 -31.82 -29.63
C LEU A 403 17.99 -32.21 -29.87
N ARG A 404 18.43 -32.48 -31.12
CA ARG A 404 19.82 -32.82 -31.47
C ARG A 404 20.74 -31.65 -31.02
N GLN A 405 20.42 -30.43 -31.36
CA GLN A 405 21.17 -29.26 -30.92
C GLN A 405 21.22 -29.15 -29.38
N LEU A 406 20.07 -29.35 -28.71
CA LEU A 406 19.94 -29.24 -27.26
C LEU A 406 20.77 -30.29 -26.52
N VAL A 407 20.78 -31.55 -27.02
CA VAL A 407 21.57 -32.63 -26.43
C VAL A 407 23.06 -32.32 -26.55
N THR A 408 23.54 -31.93 -27.74
CA THR A 408 24.95 -31.56 -27.96
C THR A 408 25.37 -30.39 -27.03
N GLU A 409 24.54 -29.35 -26.88
CA GLU A 409 24.87 -28.25 -26.00
C GLU A 409 24.87 -28.65 -24.52
N ARG A 410 23.89 -29.45 -24.08
CA ARG A 410 23.81 -29.91 -22.68
C ARG A 410 24.94 -30.91 -22.34
N GLU A 411 25.33 -31.78 -23.24
CA GLU A 411 26.48 -32.65 -23.03
C GLU A 411 27.77 -31.87 -22.82
N ARG A 412 27.97 -30.82 -23.62
CA ARG A 412 29.13 -29.93 -23.49
C ARG A 412 29.12 -29.13 -22.19
N ILE A 413 27.96 -28.63 -21.74
CA ILE A 413 27.86 -27.73 -20.61
C ILE A 413 27.69 -28.47 -19.27
N LEU A 414 26.87 -29.53 -19.25
CA LEU A 414 26.46 -30.24 -18.04
C LEU A 414 27.03 -31.62 -17.93
N GLY A 415 27.50 -32.17 -19.04
CA GLY A 415 27.92 -33.56 -19.17
C GLY A 415 26.77 -34.52 -19.55
N PRO A 416 27.09 -35.74 -20.11
CA PRO A 416 26.12 -36.70 -20.62
C PRO A 416 25.24 -37.31 -19.51
N GLU A 417 25.78 -37.46 -18.30
CA GLU A 417 25.11 -38.10 -17.17
C GLU A 417 24.13 -37.14 -16.41
N HIS A 418 24.15 -35.89 -16.74
CA HIS A 418 23.29 -34.92 -16.05
C HIS A 418 21.80 -35.21 -16.34
N PRO A 419 20.89 -35.14 -15.33
CA PRO A 419 19.46 -35.50 -15.50
C PRO A 419 18.76 -34.77 -16.64
N HIS A 420 19.08 -33.49 -16.86
CA HIS A 420 18.50 -32.72 -17.96
C HIS A 420 19.06 -33.11 -19.34
N THR A 421 20.29 -33.56 -19.41
CA THR A 421 20.88 -34.08 -20.65
C THR A 421 20.24 -35.43 -20.99
N ARG A 422 20.19 -36.39 -20.04
CA ARG A 422 19.54 -37.67 -20.22
C ARG A 422 18.09 -37.52 -20.70
N ARG A 423 17.31 -36.68 -20.04
CA ARG A 423 15.92 -36.45 -20.45
C ARG A 423 15.79 -35.94 -21.87
N ALA A 424 16.68 -35.07 -22.34
CA ALA A 424 16.64 -34.60 -23.71
C ALA A 424 17.06 -35.69 -24.70
N SER A 425 18.02 -36.53 -24.32
CA SER A 425 18.45 -37.68 -25.11
C SER A 425 17.34 -38.72 -25.20
N ASP A 426 16.63 -39.01 -24.11
CA ASP A 426 15.49 -39.92 -24.10
C ASP A 426 14.35 -39.41 -25.01
N ASP A 427 14.01 -38.13 -24.93
CA ASP A 427 13.01 -37.51 -25.79
C ASP A 427 13.43 -37.55 -27.29
N LEU A 428 14.74 -37.37 -27.58
CA LEU A 428 15.30 -37.50 -28.93
C LEU A 428 15.19 -38.93 -29.44
N ALA A 429 15.65 -39.93 -28.64
CA ALA A 429 15.62 -41.34 -29.02
C ALA A 429 14.18 -41.83 -29.22
N GLY A 430 13.25 -41.44 -28.36
CA GLY A 430 11.82 -41.76 -28.52
C GLY A 430 11.25 -41.18 -29.81
N ALA A 431 11.64 -39.93 -30.13
CA ALA A 431 11.21 -39.30 -31.37
C ALA A 431 11.87 -39.89 -32.62
N ASP A 432 13.13 -40.35 -32.60
CA ASP A 432 13.79 -41.00 -33.75
C ASP A 432 13.28 -42.42 -33.98
N GLY A 433 12.82 -43.15 -32.91
CA GLY A 433 12.45 -44.59 -32.99
C GLY A 433 11.02 -44.93 -33.44
N GLU A 434 10.16 -43.94 -33.69
CA GLU A 434 8.79 -44.14 -34.17
C GLU A 434 8.67 -44.21 -35.73
N GLU A 435 9.78 -44.51 -36.43
CA GLU A 435 9.81 -44.67 -37.91
C GLU A 435 9.58 -46.13 -38.41
N ASP A 436 9.32 -47.12 -37.51
CA ASP A 436 9.04 -48.51 -37.93
C ASP A 436 7.56 -48.92 -37.88
#